data_618d66dcb821ac95c67af64fa099d6ba
#
_entry.id   618d66dcb821ac95c67af64fa099d6ba
#
_cell.length_a   1.000
_cell.length_b   1.000
_cell.length_c   1.000
_cell.angle_alpha   90.00
_cell.angle_beta   90.00
_cell.angle_gamma   90.00
#
_symmetry.space_group_name_H-M   'P 1'
#
loop_
_entity.id
_entity.type
_entity.pdbx_description
1 polymer ?
#
loop_
_entity_poly.entity_id
_entity_poly.type
_entity_poly.pdbx_seq_one_letter_code
_entity_poly.pdbx_strand_id
1 'polypeptide(L)'
;MKKKSPFIKIITSILLLGIGVFIGKSFFGPKNVETVPIPSTIKYRNAGLSNDTTQVASAQEFTGRIIEVKKGSSIQNAVKEASPGDLIRVYPGTYSENVYIDKDNISMQGVVINGEWPTLDGKKEINDAFLYSGNGILIENFKIINYKGNGIMGQAGNNFIIRNNWIIDTGVYGIFPQYGKNGLVEHNVLSKIADAAIYIGMCDNVDVLHNEVFDNVAGIEIENSRHCLVENNYAHNNTGGLLAFVTPGLPIKTTFDVILRNNFVVNNNHENFGAPGSTVSGIPPGTGILIMAADDVIVENNIITGNNNTGITIVDLATGDPKANDPNSEGNPDRVVILDNIMFDNGNAPTGELKAVMLT
;
A
#
# COMPACT_ATOMS: atom_id res chain seq x y z
N MET A 1 26.19 -53.73 -45.29
CA MET A 1 25.85 -52.58 -44.41
C MET A 1 27.11 -52.14 -43.66
N LYS A 2 27.67 -50.97 -44.03
CA LYS A 2 28.87 -50.42 -43.35
C LYS A 2 28.40 -49.76 -42.05
N LYS A 3 28.88 -50.28 -40.89
CA LYS A 3 28.67 -49.63 -39.59
C LYS A 3 29.37 -48.26 -39.61
N LYS A 4 28.61 -47.14 -39.51
CA LYS A 4 29.16 -45.83 -39.34
C LYS A 4 29.89 -45.75 -38.01
N SER A 5 31.15 -45.29 -38.02
CA SER A 5 32.03 -45.18 -36.88
C SER A 5 31.37 -44.35 -35.75
N PRO A 6 31.51 -44.74 -34.48
CA PRO A 6 31.00 -43.99 -33.37
C PRO A 6 31.58 -42.55 -33.29
N PHE A 7 32.75 -42.34 -33.88
CA PHE A 7 33.42 -41.05 -33.95
C PHE A 7 32.62 -39.99 -34.78
N ILE A 8 31.92 -40.42 -35.85
CA ILE A 8 31.10 -39.54 -36.70
C ILE A 8 29.86 -39.07 -35.93
N LYS A 9 29.30 -39.93 -35.06
CA LYS A 9 28.14 -39.58 -34.23
C LYS A 9 28.50 -38.52 -33.16
N ILE A 10 29.69 -38.62 -32.56
CA ILE A 10 30.18 -37.67 -31.55
C ILE A 10 30.44 -36.29 -32.17
N ILE A 11 31.08 -36.25 -33.35
CA ILE A 11 31.39 -35.00 -34.06
C ILE A 11 30.05 -34.30 -34.46
N THR A 12 29.07 -35.05 -34.96
CA THR A 12 27.78 -34.49 -35.36
C THR A 12 26.99 -33.94 -34.15
N SER A 13 27.06 -34.64 -33.00
CA SER A 13 26.41 -34.16 -31.76
C SER A 13 27.06 -32.90 -31.20
N ILE A 14 28.40 -32.77 -31.24
CA ILE A 14 29.12 -31.58 -30.82
C ILE A 14 28.83 -30.41 -31.76
N LEU A 15 28.76 -30.65 -33.07
CA LEU A 15 28.42 -29.63 -34.06
C LEU A 15 26.98 -29.11 -33.87
N LEU A 16 26.01 -29.99 -33.63
CA LEU A 16 24.61 -29.63 -33.35
C LEU A 16 24.47 -28.85 -32.04
N LEU A 17 25.24 -29.22 -31.00
CA LEU A 17 25.27 -28.48 -29.75
C LEU A 17 25.89 -27.07 -29.94
N GLY A 18 26.99 -26.98 -30.71
CA GLY A 18 27.63 -25.69 -31.04
C GLY A 18 26.71 -24.76 -31.82
N ILE A 19 25.98 -25.29 -32.81
CA ILE A 19 25.00 -24.54 -33.58
C ILE A 19 23.82 -24.14 -32.71
N GLY A 20 23.33 -25.03 -31.83
CA GLY A 20 22.25 -24.72 -30.89
C GLY A 20 22.60 -23.62 -29.89
N VAL A 21 23.83 -23.63 -29.36
CA VAL A 21 24.32 -22.56 -28.47
C VAL A 21 24.52 -21.24 -29.23
N PHE A 22 25.01 -21.29 -30.48
CA PHE A 22 25.18 -20.09 -31.28
C PHE A 22 23.84 -19.47 -31.68
N ILE A 23 22.88 -20.27 -32.12
CA ILE A 23 21.52 -19.81 -32.41
C ILE A 23 20.84 -19.30 -31.14
N GLY A 24 20.99 -20.01 -30.01
CA GLY A 24 20.43 -19.57 -28.74
C GLY A 24 21.01 -18.22 -28.30
N LYS A 25 22.32 -18.02 -28.40
CA LYS A 25 22.93 -16.71 -28.09
C LYS A 25 22.54 -15.60 -29.07
N SER A 26 22.36 -15.92 -30.36
CA SER A 26 22.01 -14.93 -31.39
C SER A 26 20.54 -14.51 -31.38
N PHE A 27 19.63 -15.43 -30.99
CA PHE A 27 18.19 -15.15 -31.02
C PHE A 27 17.54 -15.00 -29.64
N PHE A 28 18.15 -15.58 -28.58
CA PHE A 28 17.65 -15.58 -27.21
C PHE A 28 18.65 -15.04 -26.19
N GLY A 29 19.82 -14.57 -26.64
CA GLY A 29 20.75 -13.84 -25.78
C GLY A 29 20.10 -12.54 -25.32
N PRO A 30 20.49 -11.98 -24.16
CA PRO A 30 19.96 -10.71 -23.73
C PRO A 30 20.18 -9.71 -24.86
N LYS A 31 19.12 -9.28 -25.52
CA LYS A 31 19.16 -8.08 -26.34
C LYS A 31 19.66 -6.99 -25.41
N ASN A 32 20.57 -6.16 -25.88
CA ASN A 32 20.90 -4.92 -25.16
C ASN A 32 19.57 -4.22 -24.90
N VAL A 33 19.03 -4.42 -23.70
CA VAL A 33 17.92 -3.61 -23.22
C VAL A 33 18.56 -2.25 -23.07
N GLU A 34 18.18 -1.29 -23.90
CA GLU A 34 18.49 0.10 -23.63
C GLU A 34 17.91 0.37 -22.24
N THR A 35 18.80 0.48 -21.26
CA THR A 35 18.40 0.91 -19.94
C THR A 35 17.93 2.34 -20.07
N VAL A 36 16.62 2.55 -19.99
CA VAL A 36 16.08 3.91 -19.86
C VAL A 36 16.68 4.47 -18.58
N PRO A 37 17.45 5.57 -18.64
CA PRO A 37 18.03 6.12 -17.43
C PRO A 37 16.91 6.53 -16.48
N ILE A 38 16.99 6.05 -15.24
CA ILE A 38 16.08 6.48 -14.18
C ILE A 38 16.24 8.01 -14.06
N PRO A 39 15.13 8.77 -14.09
CA PRO A 39 15.20 10.20 -13.93
C PRO A 39 16.03 10.59 -12.70
N SER A 40 16.94 11.51 -12.86
CA SER A 40 17.90 11.91 -11.79
C SER A 40 17.20 12.52 -10.56
N THR A 41 15.94 12.88 -10.70
CA THR A 41 15.08 13.41 -9.63
C THR A 41 14.52 12.34 -8.72
N ILE A 42 14.43 11.08 -9.17
CA ILE A 42 13.93 9.97 -8.38
C ILE A 42 15.11 9.35 -7.64
N LYS A 43 15.07 9.41 -6.32
CA LYS A 43 16.08 8.81 -5.46
C LYS A 43 15.49 7.59 -4.77
N TYR A 44 16.16 6.45 -4.91
CA TYR A 44 15.83 5.28 -4.12
C TYR A 44 16.05 5.59 -2.65
N ARG A 45 15.05 5.29 -1.84
CA ARG A 45 15.14 5.43 -0.40
C ARG A 45 15.31 4.07 0.25
N ASN A 46 16.01 4.04 1.37
CA ASN A 46 15.92 2.92 2.28
C ASN A 46 14.64 3.08 3.11
N ALA A 47 13.93 1.99 3.32
CA ALA A 47 12.73 1.99 4.14
C ALA A 47 12.99 2.68 5.49
N GLY A 48 12.10 3.57 5.90
CA GLY A 48 12.20 4.25 7.18
C GLY A 48 13.29 5.32 7.29
N LEU A 49 13.93 5.71 6.19
CA LEU A 49 14.91 6.79 6.20
C LEU A 49 14.36 8.01 5.45
N SER A 50 14.11 9.08 6.16
CA SER A 50 13.88 10.38 5.55
C SER A 50 15.21 11.01 5.10
N ASN A 51 15.18 11.81 4.03
CA ASN A 51 16.32 12.68 3.67
C ASN A 51 16.58 13.77 4.72
N ASP A 52 15.62 14.04 5.56
CA ASP A 52 15.76 14.70 6.83
C ASP A 52 16.32 13.67 7.80
N THR A 53 17.42 13.91 8.43
CA THR A 53 18.17 13.02 9.33
C THR A 53 17.38 12.41 10.51
N THR A 54 16.10 12.62 10.57
CA THR A 54 15.16 11.93 11.44
C THR A 54 14.86 10.56 10.87
N GLN A 55 15.48 9.53 11.43
CA GLN A 55 15.08 8.15 11.20
C GLN A 55 13.57 8.03 11.48
N VAL A 56 12.81 7.51 10.51
CA VAL A 56 11.52 6.96 10.86
C VAL A 56 11.79 5.85 11.84
N ALA A 57 11.47 6.18 13.07
CA ALA A 57 11.33 5.30 14.21
C ALA A 57 12.10 3.97 14.15
N SER A 58 13.37 3.99 14.46
CA SER A 58 13.91 2.90 15.28
C SER A 58 12.99 2.79 16.49
N ALA A 59 12.65 1.57 16.90
CA ALA A 59 11.80 1.36 18.08
C ALA A 59 12.20 2.38 19.17
N GLN A 60 11.32 3.33 19.45
CA GLN A 60 11.62 4.33 20.48
C GLN A 60 11.92 3.55 21.75
N GLU A 61 13.10 3.78 22.33
CA GLU A 61 13.37 3.25 23.64
C GLU A 61 12.30 3.81 24.57
N PHE A 62 11.48 2.91 25.09
CA PHE A 62 10.44 3.25 26.03
C PHE A 62 11.07 3.87 27.29
N THR A 63 10.74 5.11 27.58
CA THR A 63 11.32 5.86 28.70
C THR A 63 10.31 6.25 29.78
N GLY A 64 9.01 6.03 29.53
CA GLY A 64 7.93 6.45 30.39
C GLY A 64 7.40 5.38 31.35
N ARG A 65 6.20 5.60 31.88
CA ARG A 65 5.48 4.63 32.72
C ARG A 65 4.73 3.62 31.87
N ILE A 66 4.45 2.46 32.44
CA ILE A 66 3.51 1.49 31.86
C ILE A 66 2.16 1.67 32.55
N ILE A 67 1.13 1.98 31.75
CA ILE A 67 -0.26 2.02 32.19
C ILE A 67 -0.96 0.78 31.65
N GLU A 68 -1.39 -0.11 32.54
CA GLU A 68 -2.05 -1.36 32.14
C GLU A 68 -3.56 -1.18 32.03
N VAL A 69 -4.16 -1.60 30.90
CA VAL A 69 -5.58 -1.61 30.66
C VAL A 69 -6.06 -3.05 30.55
N LYS A 70 -6.84 -3.51 31.51
CA LYS A 70 -7.43 -4.85 31.57
C LYS A 70 -8.87 -4.84 31.09
N LYS A 71 -9.39 -6.01 30.73
CA LYS A 71 -10.78 -6.17 30.33
C LYS A 71 -11.74 -5.49 31.32
N GLY A 72 -12.65 -4.65 30.79
CA GLY A 72 -13.60 -3.88 31.59
C GLY A 72 -13.12 -2.48 32.02
N SER A 73 -11.85 -2.16 31.76
CA SER A 73 -11.31 -0.79 31.90
C SER A 73 -11.41 -0.03 30.57
N SER A 74 -11.33 1.29 30.62
CA SER A 74 -11.34 2.15 29.42
C SER A 74 -9.92 2.48 28.94
N ILE A 75 -9.67 2.25 27.66
CA ILE A 75 -8.41 2.65 27.00
C ILE A 75 -8.32 4.18 26.97
N GLN A 76 -9.44 4.87 26.67
CA GLN A 76 -9.45 6.33 26.62
C GLN A 76 -9.10 6.97 27.97
N ASN A 77 -9.52 6.35 29.08
CA ASN A 77 -9.16 6.87 30.40
C ASN A 77 -7.65 6.72 30.67
N ALA A 78 -7.05 5.59 30.25
CA ALA A 78 -5.60 5.41 30.34
C ALA A 78 -4.84 6.45 29.48
N VAL A 79 -5.32 6.78 28.28
CA VAL A 79 -4.75 7.86 27.44
C VAL A 79 -4.85 9.22 28.15
N LYS A 80 -5.95 9.52 28.83
CA LYS A 80 -6.10 10.77 29.60
C LYS A 80 -5.09 10.87 30.76
N GLU A 81 -4.78 9.76 31.42
CA GLU A 81 -3.82 9.68 32.53
C GLU A 81 -2.36 9.69 32.06
N ALA A 82 -2.11 9.29 30.80
CA ALA A 82 -0.78 9.18 30.26
C ALA A 82 -0.09 10.55 30.11
N SER A 83 1.21 10.54 30.20
CA SER A 83 2.11 11.64 29.87
C SER A 83 2.94 11.29 28.62
N PRO A 84 3.47 12.27 27.91
CA PRO A 84 4.36 11.99 26.78
C PRO A 84 5.49 11.02 27.16
N GLY A 85 5.67 9.97 26.34
CA GLY A 85 6.63 8.89 26.59
C GLY A 85 6.05 7.67 27.31
N ASP A 86 4.81 7.70 27.79
CA ASP A 86 4.17 6.55 28.45
C ASP A 86 3.76 5.46 27.46
N LEU A 87 3.78 4.21 27.93
CA LEU A 87 3.27 3.03 27.26
C LEU A 87 1.91 2.65 27.86
N ILE A 88 0.88 2.60 27.03
CA ILE A 88 -0.42 2.05 27.39
C ILE A 88 -0.50 0.60 26.88
N ARG A 89 -0.49 -0.32 27.83
CA ARG A 89 -0.50 -1.77 27.54
C ARG A 89 -1.90 -2.31 27.73
N VAL A 90 -2.52 -2.75 26.64
CA VAL A 90 -3.92 -3.21 26.61
C VAL A 90 -3.97 -4.71 26.52
N TYR A 91 -4.63 -5.35 27.50
CA TYR A 91 -4.78 -6.80 27.58
C TYR A 91 -5.99 -7.32 26.80
N PRO A 92 -6.04 -8.64 26.49
CA PRO A 92 -7.17 -9.24 25.77
C PRO A 92 -8.53 -8.89 26.39
N GLY A 93 -9.46 -8.54 25.52
CA GLY A 93 -10.81 -8.13 25.87
C GLY A 93 -11.47 -7.42 24.70
N THR A 94 -12.76 -7.16 24.83
CA THR A 94 -13.51 -6.35 23.86
C THR A 94 -13.76 -4.98 24.44
N TYR A 95 -13.36 -3.95 23.70
CA TYR A 95 -13.47 -2.54 24.04
C TYR A 95 -14.31 -1.85 22.97
N SER A 96 -15.38 -1.15 23.38
CA SER A 96 -16.25 -0.42 22.45
C SER A 96 -16.17 1.05 22.75
N GLU A 97 -15.14 1.68 22.22
CA GLU A 97 -14.85 3.10 22.46
C GLU A 97 -14.07 3.72 21.27
N ASN A 98 -14.09 5.03 21.19
CA ASN A 98 -13.18 5.83 20.38
C ASN A 98 -12.03 6.26 21.28
N VAL A 99 -10.81 6.05 20.83
CA VAL A 99 -9.58 6.39 21.56
C VAL A 99 -8.89 7.55 20.87
N TYR A 100 -8.91 8.72 21.49
CA TYR A 100 -8.24 9.92 20.98
C TYR A 100 -6.92 10.15 21.70
N ILE A 101 -5.82 10.23 20.92
CA ILE A 101 -4.44 10.38 21.41
C ILE A 101 -3.91 11.73 20.92
N ASP A 102 -3.96 12.73 21.79
CA ASP A 102 -3.55 14.12 21.53
C ASP A 102 -2.15 14.46 22.08
N LYS A 103 -1.52 13.53 22.79
CA LYS A 103 -0.21 13.70 23.40
C LYS A 103 0.88 13.08 22.57
N ASP A 104 2.05 13.69 22.58
CA ASP A 104 3.22 13.19 21.85
C ASP A 104 3.84 11.95 22.51
N ASN A 105 4.49 11.12 21.71
CA ASN A 105 5.27 9.97 22.15
C ASN A 105 4.46 8.95 23.00
N ILE A 106 3.22 8.74 22.68
CA ILE A 106 2.39 7.69 23.30
C ILE A 106 2.54 6.39 22.53
N SER A 107 2.84 5.31 23.25
CA SER A 107 2.86 3.95 22.71
C SER A 107 1.59 3.20 23.14
N MET A 108 0.82 2.76 22.16
CA MET A 108 -0.35 1.89 22.34
C MET A 108 0.04 0.47 21.97
N GLN A 109 0.15 -0.43 22.95
CA GLN A 109 0.56 -1.82 22.74
C GLN A 109 -0.52 -2.79 23.17
N GLY A 110 -1.06 -3.54 22.23
CA GLY A 110 -1.90 -4.69 22.51
C GLY A 110 -1.06 -5.88 22.97
N VAL A 111 -1.53 -6.60 23.98
CA VAL A 111 -0.95 -7.85 24.43
C VAL A 111 -1.76 -9.00 23.85
N VAL A 112 -1.12 -9.89 23.09
CA VAL A 112 -1.77 -11.08 22.54
C VAL A 112 -1.40 -12.29 23.41
N ILE A 113 -2.41 -12.96 23.97
CA ILE A 113 -2.22 -14.10 24.86
C ILE A 113 -2.98 -15.30 24.31
N ASN A 114 -2.30 -16.39 23.99
CA ASN A 114 -2.93 -17.61 23.46
C ASN A 114 -3.84 -17.37 22.22
N GLY A 115 -3.49 -16.38 21.37
CA GLY A 115 -4.29 -16.01 20.21
C GLY A 115 -5.46 -15.05 20.52
N GLU A 116 -5.68 -14.67 21.77
CA GLU A 116 -6.64 -13.65 22.14
C GLU A 116 -6.05 -12.25 22.06
N TRP A 117 -6.75 -11.35 21.37
CA TRP A 117 -6.32 -9.99 21.09
C TRP A 117 -7.11 -8.97 21.91
N PRO A 118 -6.52 -7.83 22.28
CA PRO A 118 -7.33 -6.67 22.60
C PRO A 118 -8.10 -6.23 21.35
N THR A 119 -9.42 -6.37 21.41
CA THR A 119 -10.30 -6.13 20.27
C THR A 119 -11.10 -4.85 20.51
N LEU A 120 -10.89 -3.85 19.63
CA LEU A 120 -11.78 -2.69 19.57
C LEU A 120 -12.93 -3.03 18.63
N ASP A 121 -14.17 -2.95 19.11
CA ASP A 121 -15.37 -3.26 18.33
C ASP A 121 -16.31 -2.05 18.31
N GLY A 122 -16.40 -1.42 17.13
CA GLY A 122 -17.24 -0.24 16.90
C GLY A 122 -18.74 -0.54 16.79
N LYS A 123 -19.12 -1.83 16.67
CA LYS A 123 -20.54 -2.29 16.56
C LYS A 123 -21.32 -1.61 15.43
N LYS A 124 -20.63 -1.08 14.41
CA LYS A 124 -21.21 -0.25 13.35
C LYS A 124 -21.91 1.04 13.85
N GLU A 125 -21.60 1.46 15.07
CA GLU A 125 -22.16 2.65 15.71
C GLU A 125 -21.09 3.73 15.94
N ILE A 126 -19.89 3.32 16.38
CA ILE A 126 -18.76 4.20 16.68
C ILE A 126 -18.03 4.53 15.38
N ASN A 127 -17.61 5.79 15.23
CA ASN A 127 -17.01 6.27 13.98
C ASN A 127 -15.60 5.74 13.80
N ASP A 128 -14.66 6.04 14.69
CA ASP A 128 -13.26 5.68 14.57
C ASP A 128 -12.76 4.91 15.79
N ALA A 129 -11.86 3.93 15.62
CA ALA A 129 -11.29 3.21 16.76
C ALA A 129 -10.19 4.05 17.41
N PHE A 130 -9.15 4.38 16.68
CA PHE A 130 -8.10 5.29 17.11
C PHE A 130 -8.12 6.56 16.26
N LEU A 131 -8.04 7.69 16.93
CA LEU A 131 -7.78 8.98 16.34
C LEU A 131 -6.56 9.59 17.03
N TYR A 132 -5.51 9.95 16.29
CA TYR A 132 -4.34 10.58 16.89
C TYR A 132 -3.98 11.90 16.21
N SER A 133 -3.46 12.83 16.99
CA SER A 133 -2.85 14.09 16.52
C SER A 133 -1.47 14.35 17.14
N GLY A 134 -1.08 13.57 18.13
CA GLY A 134 0.25 13.61 18.73
C GLY A 134 1.34 13.12 17.77
N ASN A 135 2.57 13.59 17.97
CA ASN A 135 3.74 13.09 17.25
C ASN A 135 4.36 11.88 17.95
N GLY A 136 5.09 11.05 17.21
CA GLY A 136 5.78 9.89 17.78
C GLY A 136 4.85 8.80 18.31
N ILE A 137 3.69 8.63 17.68
CA ILE A 137 2.69 7.65 18.10
C ILE A 137 3.07 6.26 17.60
N LEU A 138 2.99 5.28 18.49
CA LEU A 138 3.04 3.85 18.13
C LEU A 138 1.68 3.21 18.42
N ILE A 139 1.11 2.49 17.43
CA ILE A 139 -0.09 1.67 17.61
C ILE A 139 0.19 0.27 17.07
N GLU A 140 0.23 -0.73 17.96
CA GLU A 140 0.57 -2.08 17.57
C GLU A 140 -0.23 -3.17 18.28
N ASN A 141 -0.43 -4.30 17.59
CA ASN A 141 -1.03 -5.53 18.12
C ASN A 141 -2.51 -5.39 18.54
N PHE A 142 -3.29 -4.63 17.81
CA PHE A 142 -4.74 -4.53 18.04
C PHE A 142 -5.54 -5.27 16.97
N LYS A 143 -6.65 -5.86 17.38
CA LYS A 143 -7.74 -6.26 16.49
C LYS A 143 -8.79 -5.15 16.49
N ILE A 144 -9.15 -4.63 15.33
CA ILE A 144 -10.11 -3.52 15.18
C ILE A 144 -11.21 -3.99 14.23
N ILE A 145 -12.47 -3.94 14.67
CA ILE A 145 -13.60 -4.47 13.89
C ILE A 145 -14.82 -3.56 13.95
N ASN A 146 -15.63 -3.61 12.88
CA ASN A 146 -16.98 -3.06 12.83
C ASN A 146 -17.06 -1.56 13.16
N TYR A 147 -16.10 -0.75 12.77
CA TYR A 147 -16.19 0.71 12.91
C TYR A 147 -16.94 1.33 11.72
N LYS A 148 -17.73 2.36 12.00
CA LYS A 148 -18.55 3.03 10.98
C LYS A 148 -17.70 3.91 10.05
N GLY A 149 -16.65 4.51 10.58
CA GLY A 149 -15.66 5.31 9.84
C GLY A 149 -14.34 4.54 9.70
N ASN A 150 -13.32 4.92 10.47
CA ASN A 150 -11.96 4.45 10.27
C ASN A 150 -11.49 3.48 11.38
N GLY A 151 -10.53 2.64 11.05
CA GLY A 151 -9.80 1.87 12.04
C GLY A 151 -8.81 2.74 12.81
N ILE A 152 -7.79 3.26 12.15
CA ILE A 152 -6.77 4.13 12.74
C ILE A 152 -6.64 5.38 11.87
N MET A 153 -6.99 6.54 12.42
CA MET A 153 -6.91 7.82 11.73
C MET A 153 -5.88 8.73 12.40
N GLY A 154 -4.99 9.33 11.61
CA GLY A 154 -4.07 10.36 12.05
C GLY A 154 -4.43 11.72 11.50
N GLN A 155 -4.33 12.75 12.32
CA GLN A 155 -4.49 14.14 11.91
C GLN A 155 -3.20 14.93 12.20
N ALA A 156 -2.36 15.09 11.19
CA ALA A 156 -1.10 15.84 11.24
C ALA A 156 -0.04 15.33 12.24
N GLY A 157 -0.20 14.12 12.82
CA GLY A 157 0.80 13.50 13.68
C GLY A 157 2.03 13.04 12.88
N ASN A 158 3.23 13.45 13.29
CA ASN A 158 4.48 13.07 12.64
C ASN A 158 5.19 11.94 13.39
N ASN A 159 6.13 11.25 12.71
CA ASN A 159 6.93 10.18 13.29
C ASN A 159 6.07 9.05 13.88
N PHE A 160 5.04 8.63 13.14
CA PHE A 160 4.11 7.60 13.58
C PHE A 160 4.53 6.20 13.11
N ILE A 161 4.19 5.19 13.92
CA ILE A 161 4.33 3.78 13.57
C ILE A 161 3.00 3.08 13.80
N ILE A 162 2.48 2.41 12.79
CA ILE A 162 1.26 1.61 12.86
C ILE A 162 1.60 0.21 12.36
N ARG A 163 1.64 -0.79 13.26
CA ARG A 163 2.11 -2.10 12.86
C ARG A 163 1.43 -3.26 13.59
N ASN A 164 1.48 -4.44 12.95
CA ASN A 164 0.96 -5.69 13.50
C ASN A 164 -0.52 -5.60 13.94
N ASN A 165 -1.34 -4.78 13.27
CA ASN A 165 -2.75 -4.69 13.57
C ASN A 165 -3.56 -5.56 12.62
N TRP A 166 -4.71 -6.04 13.09
CA TRP A 166 -5.67 -6.77 12.29
C TRP A 166 -6.98 -5.99 12.23
N ILE A 167 -7.27 -5.39 11.07
CA ILE A 167 -8.39 -4.46 10.88
C ILE A 167 -9.42 -5.07 9.92
N ILE A 168 -10.68 -5.14 10.35
CA ILE A 168 -11.73 -5.78 9.57
C ILE A 168 -12.99 -4.94 9.59
N ASP A 169 -13.57 -4.71 8.40
CA ASP A 169 -14.92 -4.18 8.27
C ASP A 169 -15.09 -2.77 8.86
N THR A 170 -14.29 -1.83 8.36
CA THR A 170 -14.49 -0.39 8.61
C THR A 170 -15.21 0.28 7.45
N GLY A 171 -16.03 1.28 7.77
CA GLY A 171 -16.95 1.88 6.79
C GLY A 171 -16.31 2.89 5.85
N VAL A 172 -15.07 3.34 6.14
CA VAL A 172 -14.30 4.23 5.26
C VAL A 172 -12.89 3.66 5.11
N TYR A 173 -11.93 4.03 5.95
CA TYR A 173 -10.55 3.58 5.83
C TYR A 173 -10.14 2.61 6.94
N GLY A 174 -9.23 1.70 6.63
CA GLY A 174 -8.60 0.86 7.64
C GLY A 174 -7.54 1.65 8.42
N ILE A 175 -6.48 2.11 7.75
CA ILE A 175 -5.43 2.96 8.29
C ILE A 175 -5.35 4.23 7.43
N PHE A 176 -5.49 5.38 8.07
CA PHE A 176 -5.57 6.69 7.41
C PHE A 176 -4.72 7.75 8.13
N PRO A 177 -3.42 7.80 7.97
CA PRO A 177 -2.63 8.97 8.33
C PRO A 177 -2.93 10.11 7.35
N GLN A 178 -3.23 11.29 7.89
CA GLN A 178 -3.52 12.49 7.10
C GLN A 178 -2.60 13.63 7.53
N TYR A 179 -1.96 14.31 6.58
CA TYR A 179 -1.00 15.40 6.79
C TYR A 179 0.21 15.05 7.65
N GLY A 180 0.44 13.77 7.93
CA GLY A 180 1.57 13.31 8.72
C GLY A 180 2.87 13.25 7.93
N LYS A 181 4.00 13.27 8.64
CA LYS A 181 5.34 13.12 8.07
C LYS A 181 6.12 12.02 8.78
N ASN A 182 7.05 11.40 8.05
CA ASN A 182 7.94 10.38 8.59
C ASN A 182 7.16 9.23 9.23
N GLY A 183 6.32 8.56 8.45
CA GLY A 183 5.45 7.49 8.92
C GLY A 183 5.93 6.11 8.51
N LEU A 184 5.59 5.10 9.33
CA LEU A 184 5.77 3.68 9.01
C LEU A 184 4.46 2.93 9.25
N VAL A 185 3.98 2.25 8.21
CA VAL A 185 2.80 1.38 8.26
C VAL A 185 3.23 -0.01 7.83
N GLU A 186 3.38 -0.95 8.78
CA GLU A 186 3.97 -2.24 8.45
C GLU A 186 3.29 -3.44 9.12
N HIS A 187 3.36 -4.61 8.44
CA HIS A 187 2.88 -5.88 9.01
C HIS A 187 1.41 -5.85 9.48
N ASN A 188 0.57 -5.02 8.89
CA ASN A 188 -0.86 -5.02 9.18
C ASN A 188 -1.61 -5.94 8.24
N VAL A 189 -2.73 -6.49 8.70
CA VAL A 189 -3.67 -7.30 7.93
C VAL A 189 -5.02 -6.60 7.88
N LEU A 190 -5.51 -6.25 6.68
CA LEU A 190 -6.73 -5.45 6.54
C LEU A 190 -7.68 -6.06 5.51
N SER A 191 -8.96 -6.17 5.88
CA SER A 191 -9.98 -6.71 4.97
C SER A 191 -11.37 -6.11 5.19
N LYS A 192 -12.20 -6.16 4.13
CA LYS A 192 -13.59 -5.68 4.11
C LYS A 192 -13.72 -4.20 4.41
N ILE A 193 -12.80 -3.41 3.90
CA ILE A 193 -12.79 -1.96 4.05
C ILE A 193 -13.55 -1.33 2.87
N ALA A 194 -14.50 -0.44 3.18
CA ALA A 194 -15.44 0.07 2.18
C ALA A 194 -14.86 1.19 1.27
N ASP A 195 -13.64 1.65 1.55
CA ASP A 195 -12.87 2.57 0.71
C ASP A 195 -11.45 1.99 0.55
N ALA A 196 -10.44 2.51 1.20
CA ALA A 196 -9.08 1.97 1.13
C ALA A 196 -8.65 1.25 2.42
N ALA A 197 -8.01 0.09 2.28
CA ALA A 197 -7.45 -0.60 3.45
C ALA A 197 -6.36 0.25 4.10
N ILE A 198 -5.41 0.77 3.33
CA ILE A 198 -4.40 1.73 3.76
C ILE A 198 -4.46 2.93 2.83
N TYR A 199 -4.73 4.10 3.38
CA TYR A 199 -4.79 5.36 2.66
C TYR A 199 -3.77 6.34 3.25
N ILE A 200 -2.78 6.73 2.46
CA ILE A 200 -1.78 7.73 2.81
C ILE A 200 -2.19 9.04 2.15
N GLY A 201 -2.77 9.96 2.94
CA GLY A 201 -3.39 11.17 2.45
C GLY A 201 -2.65 12.45 2.81
N MET A 202 -2.20 13.21 1.80
CA MET A 202 -1.52 14.50 1.97
C MET A 202 -0.29 14.41 2.91
N CYS A 203 0.36 13.26 2.91
CA CYS A 203 1.50 12.93 3.74
C CYS A 203 2.83 13.20 3.03
N ASP A 204 3.91 13.15 3.81
CA ASP A 204 5.27 13.32 3.31
C ASP A 204 6.21 12.30 3.98
N ASN A 205 6.95 11.52 3.19
CA ASN A 205 7.90 10.53 3.68
C ASN A 205 7.24 9.43 4.52
N VAL A 206 6.44 8.58 3.86
CA VAL A 206 5.76 7.45 4.52
C VAL A 206 6.14 6.15 3.82
N ASP A 207 6.53 5.16 4.62
CA ASP A 207 6.81 3.81 4.17
C ASP A 207 5.65 2.87 4.54
N VAL A 208 5.16 2.11 3.54
CA VAL A 208 4.08 1.13 3.68
C VAL A 208 4.64 -0.24 3.32
N LEU A 209 4.95 -1.05 4.33
CA LEU A 209 5.78 -2.23 4.18
C LEU A 209 5.11 -3.50 4.71
N HIS A 210 5.26 -4.62 3.97
CA HIS A 210 4.90 -5.96 4.47
C HIS A 210 3.45 -6.09 4.96
N ASN A 211 2.50 -5.32 4.40
CA ASN A 211 1.09 -5.43 4.76
C ASN A 211 0.38 -6.43 3.86
N GLU A 212 -0.67 -7.07 4.38
CA GLU A 212 -1.61 -7.87 3.61
C GLU A 212 -2.97 -7.16 3.58
N VAL A 213 -3.46 -6.86 2.36
CA VAL A 213 -4.72 -6.13 2.14
C VAL A 213 -5.59 -6.90 1.14
N PHE A 214 -6.79 -7.32 1.56
CA PHE A 214 -7.66 -8.15 0.72
C PHE A 214 -9.14 -7.96 0.98
N ASP A 215 -9.97 -8.26 -0.03
CA ASP A 215 -11.42 -8.09 0.02
C ASP A 215 -11.84 -6.64 0.34
N ASN A 216 -11.07 -5.64 -0.12
CA ASN A 216 -11.35 -4.23 0.05
C ASN A 216 -11.78 -3.60 -1.28
N VAL A 217 -12.27 -2.35 -1.25
CA VAL A 217 -12.44 -1.60 -2.49
C VAL A 217 -11.06 -1.22 -3.03
N ALA A 218 -10.26 -0.47 -2.31
CA ALA A 218 -8.87 -0.27 -2.66
C ALA A 218 -7.93 -0.93 -1.64
N GLY A 219 -6.83 -1.50 -2.11
CA GLY A 219 -5.82 -2.08 -1.25
C GLY A 219 -4.99 -1.00 -0.56
N ILE A 220 -4.10 -0.34 -1.29
CA ILE A 220 -3.23 0.71 -0.77
C ILE A 220 -3.31 1.93 -1.68
N GLU A 221 -3.54 3.10 -1.11
CA GLU A 221 -3.63 4.38 -1.79
C GLU A 221 -2.59 5.38 -1.30
N ILE A 222 -1.91 5.99 -2.24
CA ILE A 222 -1.02 7.13 -2.04
C ILE A 222 -1.66 8.31 -2.74
N GLU A 223 -2.34 9.17 -1.99
CA GLU A 223 -3.13 10.27 -2.54
C GLU A 223 -2.58 11.63 -2.09
N ASN A 224 -2.34 12.52 -3.03
CA ASN A 224 -1.83 13.89 -2.79
C ASN A 224 -0.63 13.89 -1.82
N SER A 225 0.20 12.85 -1.91
CA SER A 225 1.31 12.55 -1.01
C SER A 225 2.62 12.44 -1.77
N ARG A 226 3.73 12.51 -1.04
CA ARG A 226 5.05 12.52 -1.66
C ARG A 226 6.09 11.76 -0.84
N HIS A 227 7.17 11.36 -1.51
CA HIS A 227 8.28 10.61 -0.93
C HIS A 227 7.78 9.34 -0.22
N CYS A 228 6.91 8.56 -0.91
CA CYS A 228 6.31 7.37 -0.35
C CYS A 228 6.93 6.10 -0.92
N LEU A 229 7.15 5.10 -0.07
CA LEU A 229 7.60 3.77 -0.44
C LEU A 229 6.51 2.75 -0.10
N VAL A 230 6.06 1.99 -1.11
CA VAL A 230 5.13 0.87 -0.95
C VAL A 230 5.87 -0.39 -1.35
N GLU A 231 6.29 -1.20 -0.37
CA GLU A 231 7.20 -2.31 -0.64
C GLU A 231 6.83 -3.58 0.11
N ASN A 232 7.00 -4.73 -0.57
CA ASN A 232 6.77 -6.06 -0.01
C ASN A 232 5.34 -6.28 0.52
N ASN A 233 4.34 -5.59 -0.03
CA ASN A 233 2.95 -5.78 0.37
C ASN A 233 2.30 -6.88 -0.48
N TYR A 234 1.27 -7.52 0.07
CA TYR A 234 0.41 -8.45 -0.63
C TYR A 234 -0.99 -7.86 -0.77
N ALA A 235 -1.29 -7.31 -1.95
CA ALA A 235 -2.59 -6.73 -2.29
C ALA A 235 -3.35 -7.69 -3.20
N HIS A 236 -4.38 -8.35 -2.67
CA HIS A 236 -5.10 -9.36 -3.42
C HIS A 236 -6.61 -9.36 -3.17
N ASN A 237 -7.36 -9.81 -4.17
CA ASN A 237 -8.82 -9.88 -4.09
C ASN A 237 -9.52 -8.57 -3.73
N ASN A 238 -8.88 -7.41 -3.93
CA ASN A 238 -9.52 -6.11 -3.82
C ASN A 238 -10.23 -5.74 -5.14
N THR A 239 -10.96 -4.65 -5.20
CA THR A 239 -11.43 -4.10 -6.48
C THR A 239 -10.26 -3.45 -7.24
N GLY A 240 -9.43 -2.64 -6.55
CA GLY A 240 -8.16 -2.12 -7.02
C GLY A 240 -7.03 -2.48 -6.06
N GLY A 241 -5.83 -2.80 -6.59
CA GLY A 241 -4.69 -3.24 -5.77
C GLY A 241 -3.92 -2.09 -5.15
N LEU A 242 -3.07 -1.41 -5.92
CA LEU A 242 -2.25 -0.28 -5.48
C LEU A 242 -2.57 0.95 -6.34
N LEU A 243 -2.76 2.09 -5.70
CA LEU A 243 -3.12 3.33 -6.37
C LEU A 243 -2.18 4.47 -5.94
N ALA A 244 -1.68 5.24 -6.92
CA ALA A 244 -0.94 6.48 -6.70
C ALA A 244 -1.61 7.58 -7.54
N PHE A 245 -2.22 8.57 -6.89
CA PHE A 245 -3.06 9.50 -7.63
C PHE A 245 -3.22 10.86 -6.97
N VAL A 246 -3.78 11.80 -7.72
CA VAL A 246 -4.17 13.13 -7.27
C VAL A 246 -5.68 13.23 -7.25
N THR A 247 -6.25 13.63 -6.11
CA THR A 247 -7.64 14.09 -6.04
C THR A 247 -7.65 15.61 -6.02
N PRO A 248 -8.39 16.23 -6.96
CA PRO A 248 -8.54 17.69 -7.02
C PRO A 248 -9.25 18.26 -5.79
N GLY A 249 -9.03 19.54 -5.54
CA GLY A 249 -9.70 20.23 -4.43
C GLY A 249 -9.05 20.06 -3.07
N LEU A 250 -8.16 19.09 -2.89
CA LEU A 250 -7.42 18.91 -1.64
C LEU A 250 -6.33 19.98 -1.46
N PRO A 251 -5.90 20.29 -0.22
CA PRO A 251 -4.87 21.31 0.04
C PRO A 251 -3.52 21.03 -0.61
N ILE A 252 -3.07 19.77 -0.60
CA ILE A 252 -1.90 19.32 -1.35
C ILE A 252 -2.35 18.98 -2.76
N LYS A 253 -1.65 19.47 -3.78
CA LYS A 253 -2.09 19.46 -5.18
C LYS A 253 -1.39 18.43 -6.05
N THR A 254 -0.42 17.70 -5.49
CA THR A 254 0.47 16.81 -6.22
C THR A 254 0.69 15.51 -5.49
N THR A 255 0.88 14.44 -6.26
CA THR A 255 1.46 13.17 -5.80
C THR A 255 2.74 12.96 -6.58
N PHE A 256 3.88 12.80 -5.91
CA PHE A 256 5.14 12.58 -6.60
C PHE A 256 6.18 11.84 -5.74
N ASP A 257 7.22 11.31 -6.40
CA ASP A 257 8.28 10.51 -5.77
C ASP A 257 7.70 9.34 -4.97
N VAL A 258 6.96 8.48 -5.70
CA VAL A 258 6.34 7.28 -5.16
C VAL A 258 7.01 6.05 -5.75
N ILE A 259 7.44 5.13 -4.91
CA ILE A 259 8.06 3.87 -5.32
C ILE A 259 7.14 2.72 -4.92
N LEU A 260 6.66 1.96 -5.92
CA LEU A 260 5.88 0.74 -5.76
C LEU A 260 6.77 -0.43 -6.18
N ARG A 261 7.36 -1.15 -5.22
CA ARG A 261 8.31 -2.22 -5.55
C ARG A 261 8.14 -3.49 -4.72
N ASN A 262 8.54 -4.60 -5.31
CA ASN A 262 8.54 -5.91 -4.65
C ASN A 262 7.17 -6.33 -4.09
N ASN A 263 6.05 -5.79 -4.62
CA ASN A 263 4.72 -6.14 -4.16
C ASN A 263 4.14 -7.31 -4.96
N PHE A 264 3.23 -8.06 -4.32
CA PHE A 264 2.34 -9.01 -4.97
C PHE A 264 0.98 -8.36 -5.16
N VAL A 265 0.57 -8.16 -6.42
CA VAL A 265 -0.69 -7.50 -6.80
C VAL A 265 -1.52 -8.50 -7.61
N VAL A 266 -2.38 -9.26 -6.90
CA VAL A 266 -2.91 -10.52 -7.42
C VAL A 266 -4.43 -10.58 -7.34
N ASN A 267 -5.09 -10.91 -8.46
CA ASN A 267 -6.53 -11.19 -8.50
C ASN A 267 -7.41 -10.07 -7.87
N ASN A 268 -7.09 -8.80 -8.09
CA ASN A 268 -7.87 -7.70 -7.53
C ASN A 268 -9.17 -7.50 -8.34
N ASN A 269 -10.06 -8.49 -8.29
CA ASN A 269 -11.28 -8.61 -9.09
C ASN A 269 -12.56 -8.52 -8.26
N HIS A 270 -12.47 -8.09 -7.00
CA HIS A 270 -13.64 -7.94 -6.14
C HIS A 270 -14.63 -6.94 -6.73
N GLU A 271 -15.92 -7.24 -6.68
CA GLU A 271 -16.95 -6.29 -7.06
C GLU A 271 -16.81 -5.00 -6.23
N ASN A 272 -16.93 -3.85 -6.88
CA ASN A 272 -16.80 -2.56 -6.19
C ASN A 272 -18.00 -2.31 -5.29
N PHE A 273 -17.78 -2.22 -3.99
CA PHE A 273 -18.80 -1.93 -2.98
C PHE A 273 -18.58 -0.57 -2.29
N GLY A 274 -17.73 0.29 -2.89
CA GLY A 274 -17.50 1.66 -2.43
C GLY A 274 -18.78 2.49 -2.39
N ALA A 275 -18.84 3.43 -1.47
CA ALA A 275 -20.01 4.28 -1.31
C ALA A 275 -20.28 5.06 -2.61
N PRO A 276 -21.52 5.08 -3.13
CA PRO A 276 -21.83 5.81 -4.33
C PRO A 276 -21.45 7.29 -4.24
N GLY A 277 -20.62 7.74 -5.19
CA GLY A 277 -20.13 9.12 -5.24
C GLY A 277 -18.79 9.35 -4.55
N SER A 278 -18.20 8.35 -3.88
CA SER A 278 -16.79 8.40 -3.49
C SER A 278 -15.90 8.23 -4.74
N THR A 279 -14.66 8.73 -4.68
CA THR A 279 -13.68 8.59 -5.76
C THR A 279 -13.44 7.13 -6.10
N VAL A 280 -13.28 6.28 -5.09
CA VAL A 280 -13.01 4.86 -5.26
C VAL A 280 -14.19 4.06 -5.85
N SER A 281 -15.42 4.59 -5.78
CA SER A 281 -16.58 3.94 -6.42
C SER A 281 -16.47 3.91 -7.95
N GLY A 282 -15.56 4.69 -8.52
CA GLY A 282 -15.23 4.70 -9.96
C GLY A 282 -14.17 3.67 -10.36
N ILE A 283 -13.49 3.02 -9.43
CA ILE A 283 -12.44 2.05 -9.74
C ILE A 283 -13.06 0.79 -10.38
N PRO A 284 -12.66 0.42 -11.61
CA PRO A 284 -13.13 -0.80 -12.22
C PRO A 284 -12.60 -2.04 -11.50
N PRO A 285 -13.43 -3.05 -11.21
CA PRO A 285 -12.95 -4.34 -10.70
C PRO A 285 -11.89 -4.94 -11.64
N GLY A 286 -10.81 -5.43 -11.07
CA GLY A 286 -9.70 -6.00 -11.85
C GLY A 286 -8.58 -5.01 -12.13
N THR A 287 -8.54 -3.88 -11.44
CA THR A 287 -7.44 -2.92 -11.52
C THR A 287 -6.28 -3.38 -10.63
N GLY A 288 -5.13 -3.69 -11.23
CA GLY A 288 -3.93 -4.07 -10.50
C GLY A 288 -3.27 -2.85 -9.86
N ILE A 289 -2.59 -2.03 -10.66
CA ILE A 289 -1.96 -0.77 -10.25
C ILE A 289 -2.56 0.37 -11.06
N LEU A 290 -2.96 1.45 -10.40
CA LEU A 290 -3.44 2.68 -11.03
C LEU A 290 -2.51 3.84 -10.66
N ILE A 291 -2.05 4.55 -11.71
CA ILE A 291 -1.31 5.81 -11.59
C ILE A 291 -2.13 6.87 -12.29
N MET A 292 -2.65 7.86 -11.54
CA MET A 292 -3.47 8.93 -12.10
C MET A 292 -2.92 10.29 -11.68
N ALA A 293 -2.44 11.07 -12.65
CA ALA A 293 -1.89 12.40 -12.41
C ALA A 293 -0.78 12.44 -11.34
N ALA A 294 -0.03 11.36 -11.17
CA ALA A 294 1.07 11.27 -10.22
C ALA A 294 2.41 11.27 -10.95
N ASP A 295 3.36 12.05 -10.44
CA ASP A 295 4.67 12.29 -11.04
C ASP A 295 5.78 11.47 -10.38
N ASP A 296 6.86 11.25 -11.12
CA ASP A 296 8.06 10.58 -10.60
C ASP A 296 7.72 9.25 -9.89
N VAL A 297 6.85 8.43 -10.51
CA VAL A 297 6.44 7.15 -9.95
C VAL A 297 7.31 6.03 -10.53
N ILE A 298 7.88 5.21 -9.65
CA ILE A 298 8.60 3.99 -10.04
C ILE A 298 7.77 2.76 -9.68
N VAL A 299 7.51 1.91 -10.68
CA VAL A 299 6.87 0.59 -10.49
C VAL A 299 7.90 -0.48 -10.88
N GLU A 300 8.49 -1.15 -9.89
CA GLU A 300 9.58 -2.08 -10.16
C GLU A 300 9.52 -3.38 -9.36
N ASN A 301 9.99 -4.46 -9.96
CA ASN A 301 10.14 -5.77 -9.32
C ASN A 301 8.84 -6.31 -8.68
N ASN A 302 7.66 -5.88 -9.13
CA ASN A 302 6.40 -6.41 -8.63
C ASN A 302 5.99 -7.68 -9.39
N ILE A 303 5.19 -8.52 -8.74
CA ILE A 303 4.46 -9.61 -9.39
C ILE A 303 3.00 -9.16 -9.51
N ILE A 304 2.54 -8.94 -10.75
CA ILE A 304 1.21 -8.40 -11.07
C ILE A 304 0.48 -9.42 -11.92
N THR A 305 -0.52 -10.08 -11.37
CA THR A 305 -1.18 -11.18 -12.09
C THR A 305 -2.65 -11.35 -11.75
N GLY A 306 -3.41 -11.83 -12.73
CA GLY A 306 -4.82 -12.19 -12.55
C GLY A 306 -5.75 -11.00 -12.34
N ASN A 307 -5.33 -9.77 -12.64
CA ASN A 307 -6.17 -8.59 -12.53
C ASN A 307 -6.95 -8.41 -13.84
N ASN A 308 -8.23 -8.71 -13.84
CA ASN A 308 -9.02 -8.92 -15.06
C ASN A 308 -9.19 -7.67 -15.93
N ASN A 309 -9.16 -6.47 -15.34
CA ASN A 309 -9.31 -5.23 -16.09
C ASN A 309 -7.97 -4.78 -16.67
N THR A 310 -6.93 -4.66 -15.83
CA THR A 310 -5.59 -4.24 -16.24
C THR A 310 -4.54 -4.57 -15.20
N GLY A 311 -3.30 -4.86 -15.60
CA GLY A 311 -2.16 -5.00 -14.71
C GLY A 311 -1.69 -3.65 -14.19
N ILE A 312 -1.37 -2.71 -15.07
CA ILE A 312 -0.97 -1.34 -14.76
C ILE A 312 -1.75 -0.38 -15.66
N THR A 313 -2.34 0.64 -15.07
CA THR A 313 -3.02 1.74 -15.77
C THR A 313 -2.34 3.06 -15.42
N ILE A 314 -2.02 3.85 -16.43
CA ILE A 314 -1.49 5.21 -16.29
C ILE A 314 -2.43 6.12 -17.05
N VAL A 315 -3.03 7.08 -16.38
CA VAL A 315 -4.03 8.00 -16.95
C VAL A 315 -3.84 9.41 -16.42
N ASP A 316 -4.23 10.38 -17.22
CA ASP A 316 -4.38 11.75 -16.76
C ASP A 316 -5.65 11.91 -15.88
N LEU A 317 -5.73 13.02 -15.19
CA LEU A 317 -6.86 13.30 -14.30
C LEU A 317 -8.18 13.41 -15.08
N ALA A 318 -8.15 13.99 -16.27
CA ALA A 318 -9.37 14.19 -17.06
C ALA A 318 -9.98 12.87 -17.55
N THR A 319 -9.13 11.87 -17.82
CA THR A 319 -9.55 10.52 -18.19
C THR A 319 -9.99 9.71 -16.95
N GLY A 320 -9.22 9.79 -15.86
CA GLY A 320 -9.50 9.01 -14.65
C GLY A 320 -10.69 9.56 -13.83
N ASP A 321 -10.83 10.86 -13.73
CA ASP A 321 -11.98 11.53 -13.11
C ASP A 321 -12.47 12.71 -13.97
N PRO A 322 -13.31 12.44 -14.97
CA PRO A 322 -13.82 13.49 -15.88
C PRO A 322 -14.60 14.63 -15.20
N LYS A 323 -15.00 14.45 -13.95
CA LYS A 323 -15.68 15.47 -13.15
C LYS A 323 -14.72 16.31 -12.32
N ALA A 324 -13.48 15.88 -12.24
CA ALA A 324 -12.46 16.61 -11.52
C ALA A 324 -12.13 17.93 -12.19
N ASN A 325 -12.23 19.01 -11.45
CA ASN A 325 -11.92 20.34 -11.95
C ASN A 325 -11.24 21.17 -10.85
N ASP A 326 -9.93 21.12 -10.80
CA ASP A 326 -9.11 22.01 -10.01
C ASP A 326 -7.95 22.52 -10.88
N PRO A 327 -8.00 23.78 -11.38
CA PRO A 327 -6.96 24.31 -12.26
C PRO A 327 -5.58 24.43 -11.57
N ASN A 328 -5.50 24.23 -10.26
CA ASN A 328 -4.23 24.25 -9.52
C ASN A 328 -3.66 22.85 -9.32
N SER A 329 -4.38 21.80 -9.69
CA SER A 329 -3.85 20.43 -9.66
C SER A 329 -3.17 20.10 -10.98
N GLU A 330 -1.95 19.56 -10.94
CA GLU A 330 -1.31 18.99 -12.13
C GLU A 330 -2.09 17.75 -12.56
N GLY A 331 -2.50 17.72 -13.81
CA GLY A 331 -3.39 16.66 -14.31
C GLY A 331 -2.71 15.54 -15.07
N ASN A 332 -1.43 15.67 -15.44
CA ASN A 332 -0.72 14.68 -16.25
C ASN A 332 0.26 13.88 -15.40
N PRO A 333 0.32 12.55 -15.56
CA PRO A 333 1.34 11.75 -14.92
C PRO A 333 2.66 11.86 -15.68
N ASP A 334 3.64 12.54 -15.09
CA ASP A 334 4.96 12.72 -15.69
C ASP A 334 6.01 11.80 -15.09
N ARG A 335 6.97 11.35 -15.92
CA ARG A 335 8.15 10.58 -15.49
C ARG A 335 7.82 9.29 -14.74
N VAL A 336 6.79 8.56 -15.21
CA VAL A 336 6.48 7.23 -14.71
C VAL A 336 7.45 6.21 -15.29
N VAL A 337 8.07 5.41 -14.44
CA VAL A 337 9.06 4.39 -14.80
C VAL A 337 8.54 3.01 -14.40
N ILE A 338 8.51 2.08 -15.36
CA ILE A 338 8.10 0.69 -15.14
C ILE A 338 9.29 -0.22 -15.46
N LEU A 339 9.79 -0.95 -14.46
CA LEU A 339 11.00 -1.76 -14.56
C LEU A 339 10.83 -3.15 -13.94
N ASP A 340 11.36 -4.16 -14.59
CA ASP A 340 11.60 -5.49 -14.04
C ASP A 340 10.40 -6.16 -13.33
N ASN A 341 9.16 -5.79 -13.72
CA ASN A 341 7.97 -6.41 -13.19
C ASN A 341 7.67 -7.74 -13.90
N ILE A 342 7.18 -8.72 -13.15
CA ILE A 342 6.63 -9.97 -13.70
C ILE A 342 5.13 -9.78 -13.86
N MET A 343 4.65 -9.76 -15.10
CA MET A 343 3.25 -9.50 -15.42
C MET A 343 2.70 -10.62 -16.31
N PHE A 344 1.60 -11.25 -15.87
CA PHE A 344 0.90 -12.27 -16.65
C PHE A 344 -0.56 -12.39 -16.23
N ASP A 345 -1.40 -12.90 -17.13
CA ASP A 345 -2.83 -13.12 -16.91
C ASP A 345 -3.61 -11.86 -16.44
N ASN A 346 -3.19 -10.67 -16.90
CA ASN A 346 -3.92 -9.43 -16.64
C ASN A 346 -4.72 -9.01 -17.88
N GLY A 347 -5.79 -8.23 -17.70
CA GLY A 347 -6.56 -7.66 -18.80
C GLY A 347 -7.45 -8.69 -19.55
N ASN A 348 -7.77 -9.81 -18.94
CA ASN A 348 -8.53 -10.88 -19.58
C ASN A 348 -10.03 -10.56 -19.74
N ALA A 349 -10.56 -9.61 -18.97
CA ALA A 349 -11.95 -9.18 -19.05
C ALA A 349 -12.07 -7.67 -18.76
N PRO A 350 -11.49 -6.80 -19.61
CA PRO A 350 -11.49 -5.36 -19.40
C PRO A 350 -12.91 -4.80 -19.43
N THR A 351 -13.16 -3.76 -18.66
CA THR A 351 -14.44 -3.07 -18.56
C THR A 351 -14.31 -1.59 -18.92
N GLY A 352 -15.42 -0.87 -19.06
CA GLY A 352 -15.42 0.56 -19.33
C GLY A 352 -14.68 0.96 -20.61
N GLU A 353 -13.94 2.05 -20.55
CA GLU A 353 -13.20 2.61 -21.69
C GLU A 353 -12.05 1.71 -22.15
N LEU A 354 -11.40 0.99 -21.25
CA LEU A 354 -10.33 0.05 -21.59
C LEU A 354 -10.84 -1.06 -22.50
N LYS A 355 -12.09 -1.52 -22.34
CA LYS A 355 -12.69 -2.49 -23.23
C LYS A 355 -12.82 -1.96 -24.65
N ALA A 356 -13.16 -0.69 -24.81
CA ALA A 356 -13.28 -0.07 -26.14
C ALA A 356 -11.93 0.05 -26.84
N VAL A 357 -10.85 0.37 -26.11
CA VAL A 357 -9.50 0.48 -26.66
C VAL A 357 -8.93 -0.88 -27.07
N MET A 358 -9.22 -1.94 -26.33
CA MET A 358 -8.70 -3.30 -26.63
C MET A 358 -9.45 -4.02 -27.76
N LEU A 359 -10.59 -3.50 -28.20
CA LEU A 359 -11.37 -4.05 -29.32
C LEU A 359 -11.04 -3.40 -30.68
N THR A 360 -10.17 -2.39 -30.70
CA THR A 360 -9.68 -1.72 -31.91
C THR A 360 -8.31 -2.24 -32.30
#